data_25b1e2d57cac30b0489287462449d09f
#
_entry.id   25b1e2d57cac30b0489287462449d09f
#
_cell.length_a   1.000
_cell.length_b   1.000
_cell.length_c   1.000
_cell.angle_alpha   90.00
_cell.angle_beta   90.00
_cell.angle_gamma   90.00
#
_symmetry.space_group_name_H-M   'P 1'
#
loop_
_entity.id
_entity.type
_entity.pdbx_description
1 polymer ?
#
loop_
_entity_poly.entity_id
_entity_poly.type
_entity_poly.pdbx_seq_one_letter_code
_entity_poly.pdbx_strand_id
1 'polypeptide(L)'
;MIGPFFFGLVLTTLTIVKYDFLLSLGWHPLLAPTFDWPSGLALGNYGWIMTATFLLSGSMMIIFASGLRLGLSAIRPAWIGTLLLSLAGLALMGIAFTTDPTIRSTPATWHGRLHDLSFVLLGLTLMPAMIFLGFAFRGHPHWSNFSPYTWMTVALALPAFWLKGAAFYIFMLAVLIWCEVIAFRLGIQNHPHN
;
A
#
# COMPACT_ATOMS: atom_id res chain seq x y z
N MET A 1 -7.00 -10.35 -9.15
CA MET A 1 -5.82 -9.51 -9.32
C MET A 1 -6.18 -8.14 -9.89
N ILE A 2 -7.07 -7.44 -9.19
CA ILE A 2 -7.61 -6.15 -9.66
C ILE A 2 -7.30 -5.06 -8.61
N GLY A 3 -6.88 -5.46 -7.40
CA GLY A 3 -6.75 -4.56 -6.26
C GLY A 3 -5.77 -3.40 -6.45
N PRO A 4 -4.47 -3.66 -6.73
CA PRO A 4 -3.50 -2.58 -6.91
C PRO A 4 -3.80 -1.68 -8.11
N PHE A 5 -4.26 -2.28 -9.21
CA PHE A 5 -4.71 -1.53 -10.39
C PHE A 5 -5.94 -0.66 -10.07
N PHE A 6 -6.93 -1.22 -9.37
CA PHE A 6 -8.11 -0.47 -8.92
C PHE A 6 -7.73 0.70 -8.01
N PHE A 7 -6.86 0.46 -7.02
CA PHE A 7 -6.35 1.52 -6.16
C PHE A 7 -5.68 2.63 -6.96
N GLY A 8 -4.76 2.28 -7.86
CA GLY A 8 -4.04 3.25 -8.70
C GLY A 8 -4.98 4.05 -9.61
N LEU A 9 -5.99 3.38 -10.19
CA LEU A 9 -6.99 4.04 -11.05
C LEU A 9 -7.82 5.06 -10.26
N VAL A 10 -8.37 4.66 -9.10
CA VAL A 10 -9.16 5.57 -8.26
C VAL A 10 -8.31 6.73 -7.76
N LEU A 11 -7.09 6.43 -7.29
CA LEU A 11 -6.13 7.43 -6.83
C LEU A 11 -5.85 8.48 -7.92
N THR A 12 -5.54 8.04 -9.13
CA THR A 12 -5.25 8.94 -10.26
C THR A 12 -6.49 9.75 -10.66
N THR A 13 -7.64 9.10 -10.79
CA THR A 13 -8.89 9.77 -11.17
C THR A 13 -9.28 10.84 -10.14
N LEU A 14 -9.25 10.50 -8.85
CA LEU A 14 -9.59 11.46 -7.80
C LEU A 14 -8.56 12.60 -7.72
N THR A 15 -7.27 12.32 -7.96
CA THR A 15 -6.24 13.37 -8.00
C THR A 15 -6.53 14.39 -9.10
N ILE A 16 -6.95 13.92 -10.28
CA ILE A 16 -7.32 14.80 -11.40
C ILE A 16 -8.61 15.58 -11.08
N VAL A 17 -9.66 14.90 -10.64
CA VAL A 17 -10.98 15.52 -10.37
C VAL A 17 -10.92 16.51 -9.20
N LYS A 18 -10.07 16.26 -8.21
CA LYS A 18 -9.95 17.09 -7.00
C LYS A 18 -8.67 17.92 -6.99
N TYR A 19 -8.09 18.19 -8.16
CA TYR A 19 -6.80 18.88 -8.30
C TYR A 19 -6.77 20.21 -7.54
N ASP A 20 -7.72 21.10 -7.81
CA ASP A 20 -7.80 22.42 -7.16
C ASP A 20 -8.05 22.30 -5.66
N PHE A 21 -8.84 21.33 -5.23
CA PHE A 21 -9.05 21.05 -3.82
C PHE A 21 -7.76 20.59 -3.12
N LEU A 22 -6.98 19.71 -3.74
CA LEU A 22 -5.68 19.32 -3.21
C LEU A 22 -4.70 20.50 -3.11
N LEU A 23 -4.68 21.36 -4.13
CA LEU A 23 -3.87 22.61 -4.07
C LEU A 23 -4.29 23.49 -2.88
N SER A 24 -5.58 23.58 -2.58
CA SER A 24 -6.08 24.35 -1.43
C SER A 24 -5.68 23.75 -0.08
N LEU A 25 -5.35 22.45 -0.02
CA LEU A 25 -4.79 21.77 1.14
C LEU A 25 -3.26 21.90 1.25
N GLY A 26 -2.61 22.52 0.25
CA GLY A 26 -1.15 22.69 0.20
C GLY A 26 -0.40 21.63 -0.60
N TRP A 27 -1.11 20.67 -1.23
CA TRP A 27 -0.48 19.72 -2.14
C TRP A 27 -0.02 20.41 -3.45
N HIS A 28 1.23 20.18 -3.83
CA HIS A 28 1.78 20.61 -5.10
C HIS A 28 2.58 19.45 -5.71
N PRO A 29 2.27 18.98 -6.92
CA PRO A 29 2.82 17.73 -7.47
C PRO A 29 4.33 17.58 -7.39
N LEU A 30 5.08 18.67 -7.58
CA LEU A 30 6.55 18.65 -7.59
C LEU A 30 7.17 19.25 -6.32
N LEU A 31 6.56 20.29 -5.76
CA LEU A 31 7.14 21.04 -4.64
C LEU A 31 6.75 20.47 -3.27
N ALA A 32 5.51 20.02 -3.13
CA ALA A 32 4.97 19.46 -1.89
C ALA A 32 4.04 18.26 -2.19
N PRO A 33 4.56 17.19 -2.82
CA PRO A 33 3.74 16.09 -3.33
C PRO A 33 3.16 15.19 -2.26
N THR A 34 3.70 15.21 -1.04
CA THR A 34 3.19 14.42 0.10
C THR A 34 2.37 15.23 1.08
N PHE A 35 2.10 16.50 0.79
CA PHE A 35 1.31 17.35 1.64
C PHE A 35 -0.18 17.01 1.47
N ASP A 36 -0.75 16.33 2.47
CA ASP A 36 -2.12 15.79 2.46
C ASP A 36 -2.47 14.84 1.28
N TRP A 37 -1.50 14.35 0.51
CA TRP A 37 -1.74 13.36 -0.54
C TRP A 37 -1.13 12.00 -0.16
N PRO A 38 -1.80 10.88 -0.41
CA PRO A 38 -3.12 10.70 -1.06
C PRO A 38 -4.32 10.81 -0.11
N SER A 39 -4.11 10.91 1.19
CA SER A 39 -5.17 10.84 2.21
C SER A 39 -6.13 12.02 2.20
N GLY A 40 -5.68 13.21 1.78
CA GLY A 40 -6.53 14.37 1.57
C GLY A 40 -7.64 14.17 0.52
N LEU A 41 -7.49 13.17 -0.35
CA LEU A 41 -8.55 12.76 -1.28
C LEU A 41 -9.79 12.22 -0.57
N ALA A 42 -9.65 11.75 0.68
CA ALA A 42 -10.77 11.32 1.52
C ALA A 42 -11.56 12.50 2.14
N LEU A 43 -11.05 13.74 2.02
CA LEU A 43 -11.71 14.93 2.52
C LEU A 43 -12.68 15.52 1.48
N GLY A 44 -13.68 16.27 1.94
CA GLY A 44 -14.59 17.03 1.07
C GLY A 44 -15.43 16.16 0.14
N ASN A 45 -15.89 16.76 -0.97
CA ASN A 45 -16.76 16.11 -1.94
C ASN A 45 -16.09 14.87 -2.55
N TYR A 46 -16.87 13.78 -2.70
CA TYR A 46 -16.41 12.48 -3.20
C TYR A 46 -15.33 11.80 -2.32
N GLY A 47 -15.01 12.32 -1.14
CA GLY A 47 -14.00 11.74 -0.25
C GLY A 47 -14.30 10.32 0.19
N TRP A 48 -15.60 9.96 0.30
CA TRP A 48 -16.05 8.61 0.59
C TRP A 48 -15.54 7.55 -0.42
N ILE A 49 -15.30 7.94 -1.68
CA ILE A 49 -14.74 7.03 -2.69
C ILE A 49 -13.34 6.61 -2.29
N MET A 50 -12.49 7.54 -1.84
CA MET A 50 -11.14 7.22 -1.38
C MET A 50 -11.17 6.42 -0.08
N THR A 51 -12.08 6.75 0.84
CA THR A 51 -12.32 6.00 2.08
C THR A 51 -12.69 4.53 1.77
N ALA A 52 -13.66 4.32 0.87
CA ALA A 52 -14.04 2.99 0.42
C ALA A 52 -12.87 2.26 -0.27
N THR A 53 -12.06 2.98 -1.03
CA THR A 53 -10.89 2.43 -1.72
C THR A 53 -9.84 1.93 -0.72
N PHE A 54 -9.57 2.65 0.36
CA PHE A 54 -8.69 2.17 1.44
C PHE A 54 -9.22 0.89 2.10
N LEU A 55 -10.52 0.84 2.42
CA LEU A 55 -11.15 -0.34 3.02
C LEU A 55 -11.08 -1.56 2.08
N LEU A 56 -11.45 -1.38 0.82
CA LEU A 56 -11.43 -2.45 -0.19
C LEU A 56 -10.00 -2.93 -0.44
N SER A 57 -9.05 -2.02 -0.62
CA SER A 57 -7.66 -2.38 -0.90
C SER A 57 -6.99 -3.08 0.28
N GLY A 58 -7.27 -2.65 1.51
CA GLY A 58 -6.79 -3.34 2.72
C GLY A 58 -7.38 -4.75 2.85
N SER A 59 -8.68 -4.92 2.56
CA SER A 59 -9.33 -6.24 2.53
C SER A 59 -8.73 -7.14 1.45
N MET A 60 -8.50 -6.61 0.25
CA MET A 60 -7.83 -7.35 -0.84
C MET A 60 -6.40 -7.74 -0.48
N MET A 61 -5.67 -6.90 0.25
CA MET A 61 -4.32 -7.21 0.73
C MET A 61 -4.34 -8.37 1.74
N ILE A 62 -5.33 -8.47 2.61
CA ILE A 62 -5.52 -9.60 3.55
C ILE A 62 -5.82 -10.89 2.77
N ILE A 63 -6.70 -10.83 1.78
CA ILE A 63 -7.01 -11.97 0.90
C ILE A 63 -5.75 -12.42 0.14
N PHE A 64 -4.99 -11.47 -0.40
CA PHE A 64 -3.73 -11.73 -1.08
C PHE A 64 -2.69 -12.39 -0.15
N ALA A 65 -2.54 -11.89 1.07
CA ALA A 65 -1.66 -12.50 2.09
C ALA A 65 -2.08 -13.94 2.41
N SER A 66 -3.39 -14.20 2.50
CA SER A 66 -3.93 -15.54 2.73
C SER A 66 -3.62 -16.48 1.56
N GLY A 67 -3.77 -16.01 0.32
CA GLY A 67 -3.38 -16.76 -0.88
C GLY A 67 -1.88 -17.10 -0.90
N LEU A 68 -1.01 -16.13 -0.59
CA LEU A 68 0.43 -16.36 -0.47
C LEU A 68 0.75 -17.36 0.64
N ARG A 69 0.04 -17.30 1.76
CA ARG A 69 0.20 -18.24 2.87
C ARG A 69 -0.08 -19.68 2.44
N LEU A 70 -1.12 -19.89 1.66
CA LEU A 70 -1.47 -21.23 1.13
C LEU A 70 -0.42 -21.70 0.10
N GLY A 71 -0.02 -20.83 -0.82
CA GLY A 71 0.96 -21.15 -1.86
C GLY A 71 2.40 -21.39 -1.35
N LEU A 72 2.74 -20.87 -0.16
CA LEU A 72 4.07 -20.93 0.44
C LEU A 72 4.06 -21.69 1.79
N SER A 73 3.08 -22.53 2.06
CA SER A 73 2.79 -23.11 3.37
C SER A 73 3.95 -23.88 4.03
N ALA A 74 4.83 -24.49 3.22
CA ALA A 74 5.96 -25.29 3.69
C ALA A 74 7.16 -24.45 4.21
N ILE A 75 7.14 -23.12 4.06
CA ILE A 75 8.31 -22.26 4.28
C ILE A 75 8.09 -21.34 5.50
N ARG A 76 8.91 -21.52 6.54
CA ARG A 76 8.79 -20.72 7.79
C ARG A 76 8.77 -19.21 7.59
N PRO A 77 9.70 -18.57 6.83
CA PRO A 77 9.64 -17.11 6.61
C PRO A 77 8.32 -16.62 5.98
N ALA A 78 7.63 -17.47 5.20
CA ALA A 78 6.36 -17.12 4.59
C ALA A 78 5.27 -16.83 5.63
N TRP A 79 5.26 -17.55 6.76
CA TRP A 79 4.29 -17.30 7.82
C TRP A 79 4.42 -15.89 8.40
N ILE A 80 5.64 -15.47 8.71
CA ILE A 80 5.91 -14.12 9.25
C ILE A 80 5.55 -13.07 8.20
N GLY A 81 6.03 -13.25 6.95
CA GLY A 81 5.77 -12.31 5.86
C GLY A 81 4.29 -12.13 5.57
N THR A 82 3.52 -13.23 5.51
CA THR A 82 2.08 -13.14 5.25
C THR A 82 1.27 -12.60 6.42
N LEU A 83 1.67 -12.86 7.67
CA LEU A 83 1.08 -12.24 8.85
C LEU A 83 1.30 -10.73 8.84
N LEU A 84 2.53 -10.28 8.62
CA LEU A 84 2.85 -8.85 8.53
C LEU A 84 2.12 -8.18 7.35
N LEU A 85 1.97 -8.86 6.22
CA LEU A 85 1.21 -8.35 5.08
C LEU A 85 -0.29 -8.24 5.40
N SER A 86 -0.85 -9.16 6.18
CA SER A 86 -2.23 -9.05 6.69
C SER A 86 -2.39 -7.87 7.64
N LEU A 87 -1.41 -7.65 8.53
CA LEU A 87 -1.40 -6.48 9.41
C LEU A 87 -1.26 -5.17 8.62
N ALA A 88 -0.47 -5.16 7.54
CA ALA A 88 -0.40 -4.04 6.61
C ALA A 88 -1.76 -3.77 5.94
N GLY A 89 -2.50 -4.82 5.58
CA GLY A 89 -3.87 -4.70 5.08
C GLY A 89 -4.84 -4.07 6.10
N LEU A 90 -4.75 -4.48 7.37
CA LEU A 90 -5.53 -3.86 8.45
C LEU A 90 -5.13 -2.39 8.67
N ALA A 91 -3.84 -2.09 8.63
CA ALA A 91 -3.36 -0.72 8.74
C ALA A 91 -3.85 0.14 7.55
N LEU A 92 -3.85 -0.40 6.32
CA LEU A 92 -4.41 0.27 5.15
C LEU A 92 -5.92 0.53 5.31
N MET A 93 -6.68 -0.40 5.91
CA MET A 93 -8.08 -0.14 6.28
C MET A 93 -8.21 0.95 7.34
N GLY A 94 -7.28 1.02 8.29
CA GLY A 94 -7.24 2.08 9.30
C GLY A 94 -6.98 3.48 8.73
N ILE A 95 -6.29 3.58 7.59
CA ILE A 95 -6.14 4.85 6.85
C ILE A 95 -7.49 5.41 6.35
N ALA A 96 -8.55 4.60 6.32
CA ALA A 96 -9.91 5.06 6.01
C ALA A 96 -10.52 5.99 7.09
N PHE A 97 -9.97 6.04 8.31
CA PHE A 97 -10.27 7.13 9.24
C PHE A 97 -9.88 8.45 8.58
N THR A 98 -10.77 9.44 8.67
CA THR A 98 -10.55 10.72 8.00
C THR A 98 -9.32 11.42 8.57
N THR A 99 -8.37 11.77 7.70
CA THR A 99 -7.20 12.58 8.09
C THR A 99 -7.63 13.99 8.47
N ASP A 100 -6.84 14.64 9.32
CA ASP A 100 -6.93 16.09 9.53
C ASP A 100 -6.07 16.79 8.48
N PRO A 101 -6.55 17.88 7.84
CA PRO A 101 -5.71 18.67 6.95
C PRO A 101 -4.45 19.15 7.69
N THR A 102 -3.30 19.08 7.03
CA THR A 102 -2.03 19.52 7.63
C THR A 102 -2.07 21.02 7.93
N ILE A 103 -2.69 21.82 7.05
CA ILE A 103 -2.99 23.23 7.29
C ILE A 103 -4.28 23.32 8.12
N ARG A 104 -4.16 23.28 9.43
CA ARG A 104 -5.28 23.45 10.34
C ARG A 104 -4.93 24.36 11.51
N SER A 105 -5.92 25.09 11.98
CA SER A 105 -5.83 25.92 13.20
C SER A 105 -6.27 25.18 14.48
N THR A 106 -6.85 23.97 14.34
CA THR A 106 -7.42 23.19 15.45
C THR A 106 -6.48 22.04 15.86
N PRO A 107 -6.53 21.58 17.11
CA PRO A 107 -5.83 20.39 17.53
C PRO A 107 -6.24 19.14 16.72
N ALA A 108 -5.34 18.14 16.65
CA ALA A 108 -5.61 16.87 15.98
C ALA A 108 -6.84 16.18 16.57
N THR A 109 -7.72 15.74 15.67
CA THR A 109 -8.90 14.96 16.05
C THR A 109 -8.51 13.50 16.40
N TRP A 110 -9.40 12.78 17.07
CA TRP A 110 -9.14 11.37 17.40
C TRP A 110 -9.04 10.49 16.13
N HIS A 111 -9.85 10.76 15.12
CA HIS A 111 -9.82 10.03 13.86
C HIS A 111 -8.57 10.36 13.04
N GLY A 112 -8.11 11.63 13.03
CA GLY A 112 -6.84 12.01 12.42
C GLY A 112 -5.65 11.30 13.08
N ARG A 113 -5.64 11.18 14.43
CA ARG A 113 -4.60 10.40 15.14
C ARG A 113 -4.61 8.93 14.77
N LEU A 114 -5.80 8.31 14.62
CA LEU A 114 -5.91 6.92 14.17
C LEU A 114 -5.44 6.75 12.74
N HIS A 115 -5.74 7.70 11.86
CA HIS A 115 -5.22 7.75 10.50
C HIS A 115 -3.68 7.76 10.48
N ASP A 116 -3.09 8.70 11.23
CA ASP A 116 -1.62 8.86 11.30
C ASP A 116 -0.94 7.61 11.87
N LEU A 117 -1.50 7.04 12.96
CA LEU A 117 -1.03 5.78 13.52
C LEU A 117 -1.10 4.64 12.50
N SER A 118 -2.21 4.55 11.78
CA SER A 118 -2.41 3.52 10.75
C SER A 118 -1.40 3.65 9.61
N PHE A 119 -1.06 4.87 9.21
CA PHE A 119 -0.02 5.12 8.21
C PHE A 119 1.37 4.65 8.68
N VAL A 120 1.72 4.95 9.93
CA VAL A 120 2.98 4.47 10.52
C VAL A 120 2.99 2.93 10.59
N LEU A 121 1.89 2.32 11.05
CA LEU A 121 1.77 0.86 11.13
C LEU A 121 1.84 0.21 9.74
N LEU A 122 1.27 0.84 8.71
CA LEU A 122 1.39 0.35 7.34
C LEU A 122 2.86 0.24 6.93
N GLY A 123 3.67 1.28 7.14
CA GLY A 123 5.09 1.25 6.82
C GLY A 123 5.87 0.20 7.63
N LEU A 124 5.60 0.12 8.95
CA LEU A 124 6.26 -0.81 9.87
C LEU A 124 5.88 -2.28 9.64
N THR A 125 4.78 -2.56 8.96
CA THR A 125 4.34 -3.93 8.66
C THR A 125 4.61 -4.32 7.22
N LEU A 126 4.38 -3.44 6.25
CA LEU A 126 4.53 -3.73 4.82
C LEU A 126 5.99 -3.98 4.44
N MET A 127 6.92 -3.11 4.86
CA MET A 127 8.32 -3.26 4.48
C MET A 127 8.95 -4.56 5.06
N PRO A 128 8.81 -4.86 6.36
CA PRO A 128 9.24 -6.16 6.87
C PRO A 128 8.50 -7.34 6.24
N ALA A 129 7.20 -7.23 5.91
CA ALA A 129 6.48 -8.29 5.21
C ALA A 129 7.17 -8.66 3.90
N MET A 130 7.52 -7.67 3.08
CA MET A 130 8.21 -7.87 1.81
C MET A 130 9.61 -8.50 2.03
N ILE A 131 10.35 -8.09 3.06
CA ILE A 131 11.66 -8.69 3.39
C ILE A 131 11.50 -10.19 3.69
N PHE A 132 10.58 -10.56 4.58
CA PHE A 132 10.35 -11.97 4.94
C PHE A 132 9.80 -12.78 3.75
N LEU A 133 8.94 -12.20 2.91
CA LEU A 133 8.48 -12.84 1.68
C LEU A 133 9.62 -13.03 0.69
N GLY A 134 10.55 -12.09 0.57
CA GLY A 134 11.76 -12.25 -0.23
C GLY A 134 12.60 -13.47 0.20
N PHE A 135 12.76 -13.69 1.51
CA PHE A 135 13.41 -14.91 2.02
C PHE A 135 12.59 -16.17 1.72
N ALA A 136 11.27 -16.10 1.86
CA ALA A 136 10.39 -17.23 1.54
C ALA A 136 10.47 -17.58 0.05
N PHE A 137 10.45 -16.61 -0.84
CA PHE A 137 10.56 -16.80 -2.28
C PHE A 137 11.88 -17.44 -2.65
N ARG A 138 13.00 -17.04 -2.03
CA ARG A 138 14.31 -17.64 -2.25
C ARG A 138 14.34 -19.14 -1.96
N GLY A 139 13.60 -19.58 -0.94
CA GLY A 139 13.51 -20.97 -0.53
C GLY A 139 12.54 -21.84 -1.36
N HIS A 140 11.85 -21.26 -2.35
CA HIS A 140 10.83 -21.99 -3.12
C HIS A 140 11.19 -22.04 -4.63
N PRO A 141 11.28 -23.24 -5.26
CA PRO A 141 11.77 -23.39 -6.65
C PRO A 141 11.03 -22.51 -7.67
N HIS A 142 9.70 -22.42 -7.55
CA HIS A 142 8.87 -21.65 -8.49
C HIS A 142 8.80 -20.14 -8.20
N TRP A 143 9.34 -19.69 -7.05
CA TRP A 143 9.30 -18.30 -6.62
C TRP A 143 10.68 -17.65 -6.50
N SER A 144 11.76 -18.42 -6.67
CA SER A 144 13.13 -17.95 -6.41
C SER A 144 13.51 -16.70 -7.21
N ASN A 145 13.04 -16.57 -8.45
CA ASN A 145 13.28 -15.42 -9.30
C ASN A 145 12.61 -14.14 -8.79
N PHE A 146 11.57 -14.25 -7.95
CA PHE A 146 10.91 -13.09 -7.35
C PHE A 146 11.58 -12.58 -6.07
N SER A 147 12.52 -13.35 -5.51
CA SER A 147 13.28 -12.93 -4.33
C SER A 147 14.13 -11.68 -4.59
N PRO A 148 15.03 -11.63 -5.59
CA PRO A 148 15.81 -10.43 -5.88
C PRO A 148 14.91 -9.26 -6.29
N TYR A 149 13.86 -9.50 -7.06
CA TYR A 149 12.87 -8.47 -7.42
C TYR A 149 12.24 -7.84 -6.18
N THR A 150 11.79 -8.67 -5.22
CA THR A 150 11.19 -8.20 -3.97
C THR A 150 12.17 -7.36 -3.16
N TRP A 151 13.42 -7.80 -3.01
CA TRP A 151 14.44 -7.03 -2.27
C TRP A 151 14.83 -5.74 -2.98
N MET A 152 14.91 -5.74 -4.31
CA MET A 152 15.12 -4.50 -5.08
C MET A 152 13.96 -3.52 -4.87
N THR A 153 12.72 -4.02 -4.85
CA THR A 153 11.55 -3.18 -4.56
C THR A 153 11.63 -2.59 -3.16
N VAL A 154 12.02 -3.37 -2.14
CA VAL A 154 12.22 -2.87 -0.77
C VAL A 154 13.34 -1.83 -0.72
N ALA A 155 14.47 -2.10 -1.38
CA ALA A 155 15.62 -1.18 -1.42
C ALA A 155 15.25 0.16 -2.05
N LEU A 156 14.31 0.18 -3.00
CA LEU A 156 13.79 1.39 -3.64
C LEU A 156 12.69 2.06 -2.79
N ALA A 157 11.73 1.27 -2.30
CA ALA A 157 10.55 1.77 -1.63
C ALA A 157 10.83 2.30 -0.22
N LEU A 158 11.71 1.63 0.54
CA LEU A 158 12.00 2.00 1.93
C LEU A 158 12.63 3.41 2.05
N PRO A 159 13.69 3.77 1.31
CA PRO A 159 14.20 5.13 1.31
C PRO A 159 13.15 6.14 0.82
N ALA A 160 12.41 5.79 -0.24
CA ALA A 160 11.39 6.65 -0.82
C ALA A 160 10.26 6.99 0.17
N PHE A 161 9.85 6.02 0.99
CA PHE A 161 8.87 6.22 2.05
C PHE A 161 9.37 7.22 3.12
N TRP A 162 10.63 7.11 3.53
CA TRP A 162 11.22 7.97 4.56
C TRP A 162 11.59 9.35 4.06
N LEU A 163 12.10 9.45 2.83
CA LEU A 163 12.48 10.73 2.22
C LEU A 163 11.27 11.61 1.93
N LYS A 164 10.08 10.99 1.73
CA LYS A 164 8.88 11.70 1.34
C LYS A 164 9.10 12.56 0.08
N GLY A 165 8.42 13.68 -0.05
CA GLY A 165 8.55 14.53 -1.22
C GLY A 165 8.24 13.75 -2.53
N ALA A 166 8.89 14.08 -3.63
CA ALA A 166 8.72 13.40 -4.92
C ALA A 166 9.07 11.90 -4.87
N ALA A 167 9.94 11.48 -3.94
CA ALA A 167 10.27 10.08 -3.75
C ALA A 167 9.07 9.23 -3.31
N PHE A 168 8.05 9.82 -2.69
CA PHE A 168 6.85 9.10 -2.27
C PHE A 168 6.05 8.53 -3.46
N TYR A 169 6.07 9.18 -4.63
CA TYR A 169 5.50 8.60 -5.86
C TYR A 169 6.23 7.32 -6.26
N ILE A 170 7.55 7.27 -6.10
CA ILE A 170 8.36 6.07 -6.37
C ILE A 170 7.95 4.95 -5.41
N PHE A 171 7.80 5.26 -4.12
CA PHE A 171 7.29 4.31 -3.13
C PHE A 171 5.95 3.73 -3.55
N MET A 172 4.96 4.59 -3.84
CA MET A 172 3.61 4.16 -4.23
C MET A 172 3.64 3.27 -5.47
N LEU A 173 4.34 3.71 -6.52
CA LEU A 173 4.41 2.95 -7.78
C LEU A 173 5.12 1.61 -7.59
N ALA A 174 6.25 1.58 -6.90
CA ALA A 174 7.03 0.37 -6.66
C ALA A 174 6.21 -0.69 -5.90
N VAL A 175 5.49 -0.28 -4.84
CA VAL A 175 4.65 -1.19 -4.04
C VAL A 175 3.45 -1.68 -4.83
N LEU A 176 2.75 -0.82 -5.57
CA LEU A 176 1.60 -1.23 -6.38
C LEU A 176 2.00 -2.22 -7.48
N ILE A 177 3.10 -1.95 -8.19
CA ILE A 177 3.63 -2.88 -9.22
C ILE A 177 4.04 -4.20 -8.57
N TRP A 178 4.73 -4.16 -7.43
CA TRP A 178 5.13 -5.38 -6.73
C TRP A 178 3.91 -6.23 -6.35
N CYS A 179 2.90 -5.63 -5.76
CA CYS A 179 1.66 -6.34 -5.40
C CYS A 179 0.99 -6.97 -6.63
N GLU A 180 0.91 -6.25 -7.76
CA GLU A 180 0.29 -6.76 -8.98
C GLU A 180 1.08 -7.93 -9.58
N VAL A 181 2.41 -7.80 -9.69
CA VAL A 181 3.28 -8.84 -10.24
C VAL A 181 3.22 -10.13 -9.41
N ILE A 182 3.30 -10.02 -8.08
CA ILE A 182 3.25 -11.18 -7.20
C ILE A 182 1.84 -11.80 -7.20
N ALA A 183 0.77 -10.99 -7.22
CA ALA A 183 -0.60 -11.48 -7.32
C ALA A 183 -0.87 -12.18 -8.66
N PHE A 184 -0.34 -11.66 -9.76
CA PHE A 184 -0.42 -12.31 -11.08
C PHE A 184 0.27 -13.67 -11.07
N ARG A 185 1.48 -13.75 -10.49
CA ARG A 185 2.22 -15.02 -10.35
C ARG A 185 1.44 -16.04 -9.53
N LEU A 186 0.83 -15.63 -8.42
CA LEU A 186 0.01 -16.48 -7.58
C LEU A 186 -1.20 -17.04 -8.34
N GLY A 187 -1.83 -16.20 -9.17
CA GLY A 187 -2.97 -16.61 -9.99
C GLY A 187 -2.63 -17.69 -11.02
N ILE A 188 -1.45 -17.61 -11.66
CA ILE A 188 -0.99 -18.62 -12.63
C ILE A 188 -0.77 -19.97 -11.97
N GLN A 189 -0.25 -20.01 -10.74
CA GLN A 189 -0.01 -21.27 -10.03
C GLN A 189 -1.29 -22.02 -9.68
N ASN A 190 -2.38 -21.29 -9.43
CA ASN A 190 -3.66 -21.90 -9.05
C ASN A 190 -4.47 -22.41 -10.24
N HIS A 191 -4.01 -22.15 -11.47
CA HIS A 191 -4.57 -22.69 -12.71
C HIS A 191 -3.48 -23.46 -13.47
N PRO A 192 -3.04 -24.65 -12.99
CA PRO A 192 -2.20 -25.50 -13.81
C PRO A 192 -3.01 -25.85 -15.07
N HIS A 193 -2.45 -25.56 -16.22
CA HIS A 193 -3.06 -25.90 -17.50
C HIS A 193 -3.41 -27.38 -17.51
N ASN A 194 -4.72 -27.70 -17.63
CA ASN A 194 -5.21 -29.03 -17.99
C ASN A 194 -4.67 -29.44 -19.35
#